data_b7b05c45f21a25550e48a6419d6d585f
#
_entry.id   b7b05c45f21a25550e48a6419d6d585f
#
_cell.length_a   1.000
_cell.length_b   1.000
_cell.length_c   1.000
_cell.angle_alpha   90.00
_cell.angle_beta   90.00
_cell.angle_gamma   90.00
#
_symmetry.space_group_name_H-M   'P 1'
#
loop_
_entity.id
_entity.type
_entity.pdbx_description
1 polymer ?
#
loop_
_entity_poly.entity_id
_entity_poly.type
_entity_poly.pdbx_seq_one_letter_code
_entity_poly.pdbx_strand_id
1 'polypeptide(L)'
;MKTILPLLLLLASAGATFAAEDAAQKPADETIFHEPFTLKLHVDKEHFYEERFGRIPFVHNGDVYLFKGDEFGLALEIQDNSIRTIQYQPDVKKADVTLKFTQELQPDGTAMMLLHIHNNTQQTLNVDALMTVPDRKGIAKTSILPIGPGLSGFESWPHPIVQLVLRNIRVGK
;
A
#
# COMPACT_ATOMS: atom_id res chain seq x y z
N MET A 1 -1.73 -64.82 66.06
CA MET A 1 -1.69 -64.69 64.57
C MET A 1 -2.31 -63.34 64.23
N LYS A 2 -1.51 -62.36 63.90
CA LYS A 2 -1.94 -61.00 63.57
C LYS A 2 -1.75 -60.78 62.05
N THR A 3 -2.83 -60.68 61.31
CA THR A 3 -2.85 -60.44 59.86
C THR A 3 -2.75 -58.93 59.61
N ILE A 4 -1.68 -58.53 58.95
CA ILE A 4 -1.46 -57.13 58.52
C ILE A 4 -1.97 -56.98 57.09
N LEU A 5 -2.94 -56.06 56.87
CA LEU A 5 -3.50 -55.71 55.57
C LEU A 5 -2.68 -54.54 55.04
N PRO A 6 -2.18 -54.53 53.78
CA PRO A 6 -1.50 -53.39 53.21
C PRO A 6 -2.49 -52.43 52.65
N LEU A 7 -2.34 -51.13 53.02
CA LEU A 7 -3.06 -50.00 52.56
C LEU A 7 -2.53 -49.58 51.15
N LEU A 8 -3.35 -49.73 50.12
CA LEU A 8 -3.03 -49.32 48.75
C LEU A 8 -3.29 -47.82 48.59
N LEU A 9 -2.25 -47.03 48.44
CA LEU A 9 -2.33 -45.60 48.23
C LEU A 9 -2.50 -45.33 46.71
N LEU A 10 -3.70 -44.90 46.31
CA LEU A 10 -3.99 -44.47 44.91
C LEU A 10 -3.52 -43.02 44.71
N LEU A 11 -2.43 -42.80 44.00
CA LEU A 11 -2.04 -41.47 43.50
C LEU A 11 -2.89 -41.13 42.28
N ALA A 12 -3.82 -40.19 42.41
CA ALA A 12 -4.49 -39.57 41.31
C ALA A 12 -3.59 -38.46 40.71
N SER A 13 -2.98 -38.72 39.55
CA SER A 13 -2.28 -37.70 38.76
C SER A 13 -3.28 -36.84 38.02
N ALA A 14 -3.50 -35.61 38.47
CA ALA A 14 -4.22 -34.60 37.74
C ALA A 14 -3.36 -34.15 36.54
N GLY A 15 -3.66 -34.66 35.37
CA GLY A 15 -3.10 -34.17 34.10
C GLY A 15 -3.67 -32.79 33.79
N ALA A 16 -2.88 -31.75 33.98
CA ALA A 16 -3.19 -30.43 33.44
C ALA A 16 -2.98 -30.47 31.91
N THR A 17 -4.03 -30.57 31.15
CA THR A 17 -4.01 -30.34 29.72
C THR A 17 -3.84 -28.84 29.51
N PHE A 18 -2.61 -28.42 29.18
CA PHE A 18 -2.39 -27.11 28.57
C PHE A 18 -2.99 -27.15 27.18
N ALA A 19 -4.16 -26.50 27.01
CA ALA A 19 -4.66 -26.15 25.72
C ALA A 19 -3.62 -25.16 25.13
N ALA A 20 -2.86 -25.62 24.14
CA ALA A 20 -2.09 -24.75 23.28
C ALA A 20 -3.12 -23.88 22.55
N GLU A 21 -3.20 -22.63 22.95
CA GLU A 21 -3.92 -21.58 22.24
C GLU A 21 -3.22 -21.47 20.90
N ASP A 22 -3.86 -22.01 19.87
CA ASP A 22 -3.46 -21.90 18.48
C ASP A 22 -3.56 -20.41 18.13
N ALA A 23 -2.44 -19.69 18.35
CA ALA A 23 -2.30 -18.32 17.89
C ALA A 23 -2.42 -18.39 16.38
N ALA A 24 -3.63 -18.14 15.87
CA ALA A 24 -3.92 -18.04 14.47
C ALA A 24 -2.88 -17.10 13.85
N GLN A 25 -1.92 -17.69 13.17
CA GLN A 25 -0.87 -17.00 12.46
C GLN A 25 -1.57 -16.14 11.41
N LYS A 26 -1.64 -14.81 11.65
CA LYS A 26 -2.14 -13.84 10.67
C LYS A 26 -1.46 -14.19 9.35
N PRO A 27 -2.21 -14.43 8.25
CA PRO A 27 -1.60 -14.81 6.99
C PRO A 27 -0.53 -13.79 6.65
N ALA A 28 0.66 -14.28 6.31
CA ALA A 28 1.76 -13.44 5.87
C ALA A 28 1.24 -12.53 4.76
N ASP A 29 1.45 -11.24 4.93
CA ASP A 29 0.98 -10.18 4.03
C ASP A 29 1.55 -10.48 2.63
N GLU A 30 0.71 -11.04 1.74
CA GLU A 30 1.14 -11.46 0.42
C GLU A 30 1.38 -10.20 -0.40
N THR A 31 2.67 -9.85 -0.58
CA THR A 31 3.06 -8.69 -1.38
C THR A 31 2.64 -8.92 -2.83
N ILE A 32 1.75 -8.10 -3.33
CA ILE A 32 1.28 -8.12 -4.72
C ILE A 32 2.17 -7.22 -5.57
N PHE A 33 2.53 -7.69 -6.76
CA PHE A 33 3.48 -7.04 -7.65
C PHE A 33 2.84 -6.66 -8.98
N HIS A 34 3.32 -5.57 -9.58
CA HIS A 34 3.24 -5.39 -11.02
C HIS A 34 4.02 -6.53 -11.68
N GLU A 35 3.45 -7.17 -12.69
CA GLU A 35 4.21 -8.07 -13.54
C GLU A 35 5.25 -7.27 -14.35
N PRO A 36 6.34 -7.90 -14.84
CA PRO A 36 7.33 -7.20 -15.65
C PRO A 36 6.68 -6.48 -16.83
N PHE A 37 6.98 -5.20 -17.01
CA PHE A 37 6.38 -4.35 -18.04
C PHE A 37 7.39 -3.39 -18.66
N THR A 38 7.03 -2.82 -19.80
CA THR A 38 7.77 -1.72 -20.41
C THR A 38 6.97 -0.44 -20.22
N LEU A 39 7.52 0.50 -19.46
CA LEU A 39 6.94 1.83 -19.29
C LEU A 39 7.27 2.66 -20.53
N LYS A 40 6.25 3.28 -21.12
CA LYS A 40 6.42 4.25 -22.19
C LYS A 40 5.72 5.56 -21.83
N LEU A 41 6.48 6.65 -21.75
CA LEU A 41 6.00 7.98 -21.42
C LEU A 41 6.23 8.93 -22.58
N HIS A 42 5.27 9.79 -22.86
CA HIS A 42 5.52 10.96 -23.69
C HIS A 42 6.41 11.94 -22.93
N VAL A 43 7.49 12.39 -23.55
CA VAL A 43 8.24 13.56 -23.10
C VAL A 43 7.61 14.81 -23.71
N ASP A 44 7.26 14.71 -25.00
CA ASP A 44 6.48 15.65 -25.77
C ASP A 44 5.69 14.92 -26.88
N LYS A 45 5.23 15.61 -27.92
CA LYS A 45 4.48 15.03 -29.05
C LYS A 45 5.29 14.00 -29.85
N GLU A 46 6.60 14.19 -29.94
CA GLU A 46 7.47 13.44 -30.84
C GLU A 46 8.41 12.48 -30.08
N HIS A 47 8.74 12.81 -28.84
CA HIS A 47 9.71 12.08 -28.04
C HIS A 47 9.06 11.26 -26.93
N PHE A 48 9.68 10.09 -26.70
CA PHE A 48 9.24 9.15 -25.68
C PHE A 48 10.43 8.78 -24.79
N TYR A 49 10.14 8.60 -23.53
CA TYR A 49 10.99 7.84 -22.60
C TYR A 49 10.46 6.41 -22.56
N GLU A 50 11.37 5.43 -22.62
CA GLU A 50 11.02 4.02 -22.53
C GLU A 50 12.00 3.28 -21.62
N GLU A 51 11.46 2.52 -20.66
CA GLU A 51 12.26 1.72 -19.73
C GLU A 51 11.53 0.42 -19.38
N ARG A 52 12.30 -0.67 -19.25
CA ARG A 52 11.78 -1.97 -18.85
C ARG A 52 11.96 -2.17 -17.36
N PHE A 53 10.87 -2.48 -16.67
CA PHE A 53 10.83 -2.80 -15.26
C PHE A 53 10.63 -4.30 -15.04
N GLY A 54 11.27 -4.84 -13.99
CA GLY A 54 10.98 -6.15 -13.46
C GLY A 54 9.71 -6.10 -12.57
N ARG A 55 9.58 -7.08 -11.69
CA ARG A 55 8.49 -7.10 -10.70
C ARG A 55 8.71 -6.00 -9.66
N ILE A 56 7.78 -5.08 -9.54
CA ILE A 56 7.76 -4.00 -8.55
C ILE A 56 6.53 -4.17 -7.67
N PRO A 57 6.62 -4.15 -6.33
CA PRO A 57 5.43 -4.25 -5.49
C PRO A 57 4.51 -3.04 -5.69
N PHE A 58 3.18 -3.25 -5.60
CA PHE A 58 2.23 -2.13 -5.50
C PHE A 58 2.36 -1.42 -4.16
N VAL A 59 2.54 -2.19 -3.09
CA VAL A 59 2.73 -1.68 -1.72
C VAL A 59 3.86 -2.47 -1.07
N HIS A 60 4.81 -1.77 -0.43
CA HIS A 60 5.87 -2.38 0.35
C HIS A 60 6.28 -1.48 1.50
N ASN A 61 6.28 -2.02 2.72
CA ASN A 61 6.62 -1.27 3.95
C ASN A 61 5.84 0.06 4.13
N GLY A 62 4.57 0.09 3.68
CA GLY A 62 3.73 1.27 3.75
C GLY A 62 3.96 2.31 2.65
N ASP A 63 4.95 2.12 1.78
CA ASP A 63 5.17 2.91 0.58
C ASP A 63 4.35 2.31 -0.59
N VAL A 64 3.72 3.16 -1.40
CA VAL A 64 2.88 2.79 -2.55
C VAL A 64 3.56 3.23 -3.83
N TYR A 65 3.75 2.31 -4.75
CA TYR A 65 4.49 2.52 -6.00
C TYR A 65 3.52 2.64 -7.17
N LEU A 66 3.57 3.76 -7.87
CA LEU A 66 2.69 4.09 -8.98
C LEU A 66 3.46 4.32 -10.26
N PHE A 67 2.93 3.75 -11.34
CA PHE A 67 3.37 3.97 -12.70
C PHE A 67 2.20 4.47 -13.56
N LYS A 68 2.51 5.10 -14.68
CA LYS A 68 1.49 5.52 -15.64
C LYS A 68 0.59 4.34 -16.02
N GLY A 69 -0.72 4.52 -15.87
CA GLY A 69 -1.74 3.52 -16.19
C GLY A 69 -2.27 2.78 -14.96
N ASP A 70 -1.65 2.95 -13.79
CA ASP A 70 -2.12 2.32 -12.57
C ASP A 70 -3.48 2.89 -12.13
N GLU A 71 -4.39 1.97 -11.79
CA GLU A 71 -5.67 2.26 -11.16
C GLU A 71 -6.00 1.12 -10.19
N PHE A 72 -5.91 1.38 -8.88
CA PHE A 72 -6.17 0.40 -7.85
C PHE A 72 -6.54 1.05 -6.53
N GLY A 73 -6.90 0.24 -5.56
CA GLY A 73 -7.23 0.66 -4.21
C GLY A 73 -6.20 0.30 -3.18
N LEU A 74 -6.33 0.92 -2.01
CA LEU A 74 -5.64 0.56 -0.79
C LEU A 74 -6.67 0.17 0.27
N ALA A 75 -6.40 -0.88 1.01
CA ALA A 75 -7.06 -1.20 2.26
C ALA A 75 -6.19 -0.72 3.41
N LEU A 76 -6.79 0.02 4.36
CA LEU A 76 -6.11 0.64 5.49
C LEU A 76 -6.62 0.03 6.79
N GLU A 77 -5.74 -0.50 7.61
CA GLU A 77 -6.06 -0.80 9.00
C GLU A 77 -5.77 0.43 9.86
N ILE A 78 -6.83 1.11 10.30
CA ILE A 78 -6.73 2.32 11.12
C ILE A 78 -7.12 1.98 12.55
N GLN A 79 -6.21 2.18 13.50
CA GLN A 79 -6.42 1.98 14.92
C GLN A 79 -5.84 3.17 15.70
N ASP A 80 -6.58 3.70 16.67
CA ASP A 80 -6.15 4.81 17.52
C ASP A 80 -5.64 6.03 16.74
N ASN A 81 -6.36 6.42 15.66
CA ASN A 81 -5.97 7.49 14.74
C ASN A 81 -4.58 7.28 14.09
N SER A 82 -4.17 6.04 13.91
CA SER A 82 -2.92 5.68 13.24
C SER A 82 -3.15 4.58 12.23
N ILE A 83 -2.53 4.67 11.08
CA ILE A 83 -2.54 3.60 10.08
C ILE A 83 -1.53 2.55 10.53
N ARG A 84 -1.99 1.32 10.73
CA ARG A 84 -1.19 0.17 11.14
C ARG A 84 -0.66 -0.60 9.96
N THR A 85 -1.54 -0.82 8.97
CA THR A 85 -1.18 -1.52 7.73
C THR A 85 -1.78 -0.81 6.53
N ILE A 86 -1.09 -0.91 5.41
CA ILE A 86 -1.52 -0.47 4.09
C ILE A 86 -1.35 -1.67 3.17
N GLN A 87 -2.43 -2.08 2.51
CA GLN A 87 -2.43 -3.23 1.62
C GLN A 87 -2.99 -2.86 0.26
N TYR A 88 -2.49 -3.52 -0.79
CA TYR A 88 -3.07 -3.42 -2.14
C TYR A 88 -4.49 -4.00 -2.17
N GLN A 89 -5.44 -3.27 -2.78
CA GLN A 89 -6.82 -3.69 -2.97
C GLN A 89 -7.19 -3.59 -4.46
N PRO A 90 -7.33 -4.74 -5.17
CA PRO A 90 -7.65 -4.73 -6.61
C PRO A 90 -9.06 -4.25 -6.92
N ASP A 91 -10.00 -4.45 -5.99
CA ASP A 91 -11.39 -3.97 -6.14
C ASP A 91 -11.52 -2.56 -5.58
N VAL A 92 -11.46 -1.56 -6.46
CA VAL A 92 -11.57 -0.13 -6.09
C VAL A 92 -12.86 0.20 -5.34
N LYS A 93 -13.93 -0.59 -5.50
CA LYS A 93 -15.20 -0.38 -4.79
C LYS A 93 -15.13 -0.77 -3.31
N LYS A 94 -14.15 -1.58 -2.93
CA LYS A 94 -13.91 -2.03 -1.55
C LYS A 94 -12.75 -1.30 -0.90
N ALA A 95 -12.12 -0.38 -1.61
CA ALA A 95 -10.93 0.32 -1.16
C ALA A 95 -11.27 1.46 -0.19
N ASP A 96 -10.42 1.64 0.82
CA ASP A 96 -10.44 2.82 1.69
C ASP A 96 -9.85 4.05 1.00
N VAL A 97 -8.91 3.83 0.07
CA VAL A 97 -8.36 4.87 -0.81
C VAL A 97 -8.30 4.31 -2.21
N THR A 98 -8.72 5.09 -3.21
CA THR A 98 -8.52 4.73 -4.62
C THR A 98 -7.51 5.66 -5.25
N LEU A 99 -6.67 5.09 -6.12
CA LEU A 99 -5.58 5.78 -6.79
C LEU A 99 -5.72 5.56 -8.29
N LYS A 100 -5.51 6.63 -9.07
CA LYS A 100 -5.40 6.56 -10.52
C LYS A 100 -4.28 7.48 -10.97
N PHE A 101 -3.29 6.93 -11.69
CA PHE A 101 -2.13 7.67 -12.16
C PHE A 101 -2.01 7.56 -13.68
N THR A 102 -2.21 8.68 -14.37
CA THR A 102 -2.29 8.73 -15.84
C THR A 102 -1.34 9.77 -16.42
N GLN A 103 -1.15 9.68 -17.72
CA GLN A 103 -0.48 10.70 -18.52
C GLN A 103 -1.41 11.17 -19.63
N GLU A 104 -1.51 12.47 -19.81
CA GLU A 104 -2.21 13.11 -20.91
C GLU A 104 -1.25 13.97 -21.70
N LEU A 105 -1.45 14.02 -23.03
CA LEU A 105 -0.74 14.93 -23.91
C LEU A 105 -1.66 16.11 -24.20
N GLN A 106 -1.24 17.30 -23.77
CA GLN A 106 -1.98 18.53 -23.99
C GLN A 106 -1.90 18.98 -25.46
N PRO A 107 -2.83 19.83 -25.94
CA PRO A 107 -2.82 20.31 -27.33
C PRO A 107 -1.54 21.01 -27.76
N ASP A 108 -0.85 21.68 -26.83
CA ASP A 108 0.45 22.33 -27.05
C ASP A 108 1.63 21.34 -27.08
N GLY A 109 1.41 20.08 -26.76
CA GLY A 109 2.41 19.02 -26.73
C GLY A 109 3.02 18.76 -25.36
N THR A 110 2.63 19.49 -24.33
CA THR A 110 3.09 19.24 -22.97
C THR A 110 2.55 17.91 -22.46
N ALA A 111 3.44 17.06 -21.98
CA ALA A 111 3.06 15.83 -21.30
C ALA A 111 2.71 16.13 -19.84
N MET A 112 1.46 15.91 -19.47
CA MET A 112 0.94 16.13 -18.12
C MET A 112 0.73 14.80 -17.42
N MET A 113 1.35 14.63 -16.25
CA MET A 113 1.05 13.51 -15.34
C MET A 113 -0.05 13.94 -14.40
N LEU A 114 -1.01 13.04 -14.17
CA LEU A 114 -2.20 13.30 -13.33
C LEU A 114 -2.32 12.19 -12.30
N LEU A 115 -2.45 12.56 -11.03
CA LEU A 115 -2.81 11.66 -9.94
C LEU A 115 -4.18 12.06 -9.41
N HIS A 116 -5.10 11.10 -9.39
CA HIS A 116 -6.36 11.19 -8.68
C HIS A 116 -6.31 10.28 -7.46
N ILE A 117 -6.59 10.83 -6.29
CA ILE A 117 -6.72 10.12 -5.03
C ILE A 117 -8.13 10.35 -4.50
N HIS A 118 -8.88 9.30 -4.20
CA HIS A 118 -10.16 9.42 -3.51
C HIS A 118 -10.08 8.74 -2.15
N ASN A 119 -10.42 9.47 -1.11
CA ASN A 119 -10.39 9.02 0.28
C ASN A 119 -11.79 8.60 0.73
N ASN A 120 -12.05 7.29 0.81
CA ASN A 120 -13.32 6.74 1.29
C ASN A 120 -13.38 6.63 2.82
N THR A 121 -12.29 6.96 3.54
CA THR A 121 -12.28 6.88 5.00
C THR A 121 -13.02 8.06 5.65
N GLN A 122 -13.23 7.96 6.96
CA GLN A 122 -13.84 9.03 7.76
C GLN A 122 -12.82 10.02 8.33
N GLN A 123 -11.56 9.96 7.90
CA GLN A 123 -10.46 10.76 8.42
C GLN A 123 -9.70 11.45 7.30
N THR A 124 -9.14 12.63 7.59
CA THR A 124 -8.25 13.29 6.64
C THR A 124 -6.96 12.50 6.48
N LEU A 125 -6.51 12.31 5.25
CA LEU A 125 -5.24 11.67 4.93
C LEU A 125 -4.20 12.71 4.52
N ASN A 126 -3.00 12.58 5.08
CA ASN A 126 -1.81 13.30 4.67
C ASN A 126 -0.85 12.31 4.00
N VAL A 127 -0.27 12.72 2.89
CA VAL A 127 0.58 11.87 2.06
C VAL A 127 1.81 12.65 1.65
N ASP A 128 2.99 12.08 1.86
CA ASP A 128 4.23 12.58 1.28
C ASP A 128 4.47 11.85 -0.05
N ALA A 129 5.10 12.51 -1.02
CA ALA A 129 5.37 11.89 -2.30
C ALA A 129 6.80 12.13 -2.78
N LEU A 130 7.33 11.10 -3.44
CA LEU A 130 8.62 11.13 -4.12
C LEU A 130 8.41 10.77 -5.58
N MET A 131 9.17 11.36 -6.48
CA MET A 131 9.10 11.06 -7.90
C MET A 131 10.48 10.89 -8.53
N THR A 132 10.55 9.98 -9.49
CA THR A 132 11.67 9.84 -10.42
C THR A 132 11.24 10.42 -11.77
N VAL A 133 12.09 11.28 -12.33
CA VAL A 133 11.82 11.98 -13.59
C VAL A 133 12.85 11.52 -14.62
N PRO A 134 12.48 11.33 -15.91
CA PRO A 134 13.46 11.03 -16.96
C PRO A 134 14.62 12.02 -16.95
N ASP A 135 15.81 11.54 -17.29
CA ASP A 135 17.03 12.34 -17.47
C ASP A 135 17.49 13.15 -16.23
N ARG A 136 16.83 12.98 -15.08
CA ARG A 136 17.26 13.55 -13.82
C ARG A 136 17.84 12.47 -12.90
N LYS A 137 19.04 12.72 -12.40
CA LYS A 137 19.62 11.87 -11.37
C LYS A 137 18.96 12.13 -10.02
N GLY A 138 18.58 11.05 -9.34
CA GLY A 138 18.03 11.08 -7.99
C GLY A 138 16.51 11.19 -7.94
N ILE A 139 16.02 11.34 -6.71
CA ILE A 139 14.59 11.33 -6.37
C ILE A 139 14.21 12.75 -5.95
N ALA A 140 13.15 13.27 -6.54
CA ALA A 140 12.59 14.58 -6.18
C ALA A 140 11.43 14.40 -5.19
N LYS A 141 11.29 15.32 -4.24
CA LYS A 141 10.11 15.42 -3.38
C LYS A 141 9.04 16.26 -4.07
N THR A 142 7.79 15.85 -3.91
CA THR A 142 6.62 16.65 -4.30
C THR A 142 5.62 16.62 -3.14
N SER A 143 4.73 17.62 -3.08
CA SER A 143 3.69 17.70 -2.05
C SER A 143 2.36 17.22 -2.62
N ILE A 144 1.57 16.56 -1.78
CA ILE A 144 0.17 16.23 -2.03
C ILE A 144 -0.63 16.96 -0.96
N LEU A 145 -1.70 17.64 -1.37
CA LEU A 145 -2.57 18.32 -0.44
C LEU A 145 -3.31 17.30 0.44
N PRO A 146 -3.63 17.64 1.71
CA PRO A 146 -4.44 16.78 2.57
C PRO A 146 -5.79 16.45 1.91
N ILE A 147 -6.19 15.18 1.95
CA ILE A 147 -7.43 14.69 1.36
C ILE A 147 -8.44 14.42 2.48
N GLY A 148 -9.47 15.25 2.58
CA GLY A 148 -10.53 15.11 3.57
C GLY A 148 -11.38 13.85 3.42
N PRO A 149 -12.18 13.49 4.44
CA PRO A 149 -13.09 12.35 4.40
C PRO A 149 -14.07 12.42 3.22
N GLY A 150 -14.18 11.35 2.44
CA GLY A 150 -15.08 11.25 1.29
C GLY A 150 -14.72 12.19 0.13
N LEU A 151 -13.54 12.83 0.15
CA LEU A 151 -13.12 13.79 -0.89
C LEU A 151 -12.08 13.19 -1.83
N SER A 152 -11.96 13.84 -2.99
CA SER A 152 -10.91 13.57 -3.96
C SER A 152 -9.84 14.66 -3.94
N GLY A 153 -8.58 14.25 -4.08
CA GLY A 153 -7.44 15.08 -4.38
C GLY A 153 -7.01 14.88 -5.84
N PHE A 154 -6.59 15.95 -6.49
CA PHE A 154 -6.07 15.95 -7.85
C PHE A 154 -4.73 16.67 -7.86
N GLU A 155 -3.70 15.97 -8.30
CA GLU A 155 -2.36 16.52 -8.46
C GLU A 155 -1.95 16.42 -9.93
N SER A 156 -1.20 17.40 -10.41
CA SER A 156 -0.74 17.43 -11.79
C SER A 156 0.70 17.92 -11.88
N TRP A 157 1.45 17.33 -12.80
CA TRP A 157 2.84 17.72 -13.08
C TRP A 157 3.06 17.88 -14.59
N PRO A 158 3.56 19.04 -15.05
CA PRO A 158 3.75 19.32 -16.46
C PRO A 158 5.05 18.73 -17.02
N HIS A 159 5.33 17.49 -16.64
CA HIS A 159 6.48 16.71 -17.09
C HIS A 159 6.25 15.22 -16.83
N PRO A 160 6.91 14.31 -17.59
CA PRO A 160 6.80 12.87 -17.34
C PRO A 160 7.37 12.50 -15.97
N ILE A 161 6.74 11.51 -15.33
CA ILE A 161 7.20 10.90 -14.09
C ILE A 161 7.34 9.39 -14.35
N VAL A 162 8.55 8.88 -14.17
CA VAL A 162 8.86 7.45 -14.36
C VAL A 162 8.18 6.61 -13.28
N GLN A 163 8.32 7.04 -12.03
CA GLN A 163 7.71 6.40 -10.87
C GLN A 163 7.31 7.46 -9.85
N LEU A 164 6.10 7.33 -9.32
CA LEU A 164 5.62 8.11 -8.19
C LEU A 164 5.50 7.18 -6.99
N VAL A 165 6.10 7.55 -5.86
CA VAL A 165 6.03 6.80 -4.61
C VAL A 165 5.28 7.64 -3.58
N LEU A 166 4.11 7.15 -3.14
CA LEU A 166 3.40 7.73 -2.00
C LEU A 166 3.90 7.08 -0.73
N ARG A 167 4.23 7.89 0.27
CA ARG A 167 4.80 7.40 1.51
C ARG A 167 4.33 8.20 2.71
N ASN A 168 4.63 7.71 3.91
CA ASN A 168 4.19 8.35 5.15
C ASN A 168 2.69 8.70 5.11
N ILE A 169 1.88 7.79 4.56
CA ILE A 169 0.42 7.95 4.55
C ILE A 169 -0.05 7.88 5.99
N ARG A 170 -0.66 8.96 6.46
CA ARG A 170 -1.04 9.12 7.86
C ARG A 170 -2.37 9.84 8.00
N VAL A 171 -3.05 9.54 9.09
CA VAL A 171 -4.26 10.25 9.47
C VAL A 171 -3.90 11.67 9.92
N GLY A 172 -4.60 12.65 9.38
CA GLY A 172 -4.53 14.04 9.81
C GLY A 172 -5.35 14.29 11.07
N LYS A 173 -4.98 15.33 11.79
CA LYS A 173 -5.78 15.87 12.89
C LYS A 173 -6.81 16.85 12.34
#